data_144418a5fc525f0f0e70b3b0938ca585
#
_entry.id   144418a5fc525f0f0e70b3b0938ca585
#
_cell.length_a   1.000
_cell.length_b   1.000
_cell.length_c   1.000
_cell.angle_alpha   90.00
_cell.angle_beta   90.00
_cell.angle_gamma   90.00
#
_symmetry.space_group_name_H-M   'P 1'
#
loop_
_entity.id
_entity.type
_entity.pdbx_description
1 polymer ?
#
loop_
_entity_poly.entity_id
_entity_poly.type
_entity_poly.pdbx_seq_one_letter_code
_entity_poly.pdbx_strand_id
1 'polypeptide(L)'
;MKHAWLLIAAVLLGACEQARTPLYLPSSEDYPQKLSAWGVLQQRDGQLQPVEGVQPYDLNTPLFTDYAHKLRTIWLPEGRHARYAEARFDYPVGTVLSKTFYYPIDTQGRLLRSEQHGAEAVELKRVRLIETRILLRQEQGWVALPYIWDEAQREATLDWAGASFDLALHDEAGEVLAVDYQVPDANQCAGCHEEQAGKGVQPLGPKARHLNKDFAYADGAANQLLHWQNIGFLQGMPADMASVPRNALWSAPREGESLEHQARSYLDANCSHCHNREGPGRTSGLYLDPATPLSIAYGLCKQPVAAGKGSGDRLVDIHPGVPEKSVLSFRLHSTDPSIMMPELGRSTSHREGLEVIDRWIASLDGEC
;
A
#
# COMPACT_ATOMS: atom_id res chain seq x y z
N MET A 1 -66.60 -39.28 20.31
CA MET A 1 -65.45 -38.55 20.71
C MET A 1 -64.26 -39.01 19.89
N LYS A 2 -63.88 -38.22 18.86
CA LYS A 2 -62.77 -38.60 17.94
C LYS A 2 -61.63 -37.61 18.20
N HIS A 3 -60.50 -38.10 18.71
CA HIS A 3 -59.31 -37.30 18.95
C HIS A 3 -58.45 -37.28 17.68
N ALA A 4 -58.34 -36.11 17.05
CA ALA A 4 -57.42 -35.86 15.96
C ALA A 4 -56.05 -35.50 16.50
N TRP A 5 -55.03 -36.29 16.21
CA TRP A 5 -53.60 -35.98 16.50
C TRP A 5 -53.05 -35.19 15.34
N LEU A 6 -52.70 -33.93 15.60
CA LEU A 6 -51.94 -33.07 14.67
C LEU A 6 -50.44 -33.38 14.84
N LEU A 7 -49.84 -34.01 13.86
CA LEU A 7 -48.41 -34.16 13.72
C LEU A 7 -47.81 -32.86 13.19
N ILE A 8 -47.09 -32.12 14.03
CA ILE A 8 -46.28 -30.98 13.60
C ILE A 8 -44.96 -31.53 13.11
N ALA A 9 -44.71 -31.50 11.78
CA ALA A 9 -43.41 -31.78 11.19
C ALA A 9 -42.53 -30.54 11.35
N ALA A 10 -41.57 -30.59 12.26
CA ALA A 10 -40.51 -29.61 12.39
C ALA A 10 -39.54 -29.78 11.22
N VAL A 11 -39.58 -28.89 10.23
CA VAL A 11 -38.57 -28.82 9.19
C VAL A 11 -37.28 -28.18 9.81
N LEU A 12 -36.32 -29.01 10.14
CA LEU A 12 -34.98 -28.56 10.46
C LEU A 12 -34.34 -28.02 9.18
N LEU A 13 -34.35 -26.70 9.01
CA LEU A 13 -33.50 -26.00 8.07
C LEU A 13 -32.06 -26.13 8.60
N GLY A 14 -31.35 -27.18 8.20
CA GLY A 14 -29.93 -27.26 8.34
C GLY A 14 -29.27 -26.17 7.48
N ALA A 15 -28.95 -25.03 8.08
CA ALA A 15 -28.00 -24.12 7.49
C ALA A 15 -26.70 -24.93 7.30
N CYS A 16 -26.32 -25.20 6.05
CA CYS A 16 -24.97 -25.65 5.73
C CYS A 16 -24.02 -24.51 6.14
N GLU A 17 -23.56 -24.55 7.36
CA GLU A 17 -22.38 -23.78 7.80
C GLU A 17 -21.24 -24.29 6.94
N GLN A 18 -20.89 -23.54 5.87
CA GLN A 18 -19.70 -23.85 5.11
C GLN A 18 -18.53 -23.79 6.07
N ALA A 19 -17.90 -24.96 6.27
CA ALA A 19 -16.71 -25.07 7.09
C ALA A 19 -15.70 -23.99 6.64
N ARG A 20 -15.38 -23.05 7.51
CA ARG A 20 -14.38 -22.02 7.25
C ARG A 20 -13.08 -22.73 6.91
N THR A 21 -12.49 -22.42 5.75
CA THR A 21 -11.15 -22.89 5.46
C THR A 21 -10.23 -22.18 6.48
N PRO A 22 -9.57 -22.94 7.39
CA PRO A 22 -8.68 -22.31 8.34
C PRO A 22 -7.55 -21.63 7.57
N LEU A 23 -7.18 -20.43 8.01
CA LEU A 23 -6.06 -19.72 7.45
C LEU A 23 -4.79 -20.54 7.67
N TYR A 24 -4.04 -20.80 6.60
CA TYR A 24 -2.80 -21.56 6.68
C TYR A 24 -1.68 -20.67 7.23
N LEU A 25 -1.12 -21.02 8.37
CA LEU A 25 0.10 -20.40 8.90
C LEU A 25 1.22 -21.43 8.81
N PRO A 26 2.21 -21.24 7.94
CA PRO A 26 3.34 -22.14 7.84
C PRO A 26 4.14 -22.16 9.15
N SER A 27 4.38 -23.34 9.68
CA SER A 27 5.21 -23.57 10.85
C SER A 27 6.72 -23.60 10.54
N SER A 28 7.08 -23.55 9.27
CA SER A 28 8.45 -23.61 8.74
C SER A 28 8.56 -22.71 7.49
N GLU A 29 9.70 -22.72 6.82
CA GLU A 29 9.94 -22.03 5.54
C GLU A 29 9.26 -22.71 4.32
N ASP A 30 8.42 -23.71 4.53
CA ASP A 30 7.63 -24.36 3.48
C ASP A 30 6.33 -23.56 3.23
N TYR A 31 6.46 -22.51 2.44
CA TYR A 31 5.35 -21.62 2.12
C TYR A 31 4.44 -22.20 1.03
N PRO A 32 3.12 -21.96 1.09
CA PRO A 32 2.18 -22.43 0.07
C PRO A 32 2.60 -22.00 -1.33
N GLN A 33 2.62 -22.91 -2.27
CA GLN A 33 2.91 -22.63 -3.68
C GLN A 33 1.75 -21.86 -4.34
N LYS A 34 0.53 -21.99 -3.84
CA LYS A 34 -0.68 -21.34 -4.34
C LYS A 34 -1.21 -20.31 -3.34
N LEU A 35 -1.59 -19.15 -3.85
CA LEU A 35 -2.16 -18.09 -3.02
C LEU A 35 -3.45 -18.52 -2.32
N SER A 36 -4.31 -19.30 -3.01
CA SER A 36 -5.56 -19.81 -2.45
C SER A 36 -5.38 -20.63 -1.18
N ALA A 37 -4.23 -21.29 -1.02
CA ALA A 37 -3.94 -22.09 0.16
C ALA A 37 -3.74 -21.26 1.45
N TRP A 38 -3.49 -19.97 1.33
CA TRP A 38 -3.44 -19.06 2.51
C TRP A 38 -4.81 -18.85 3.15
N GLY A 39 -5.89 -18.95 2.38
CA GLY A 39 -7.24 -18.68 2.88
C GLY A 39 -7.48 -17.22 3.28
N VAL A 40 -6.69 -16.25 2.81
CA VAL A 40 -6.89 -14.81 3.09
C VAL A 40 -7.79 -14.12 2.08
N LEU A 41 -7.81 -14.62 0.85
CA LEU A 41 -8.61 -14.12 -0.26
C LEU A 41 -9.39 -15.27 -0.88
N GLN A 42 -10.57 -14.97 -1.41
CA GLN A 42 -11.40 -15.92 -2.13
C GLN A 42 -11.97 -15.29 -3.40
N GLN A 43 -12.16 -16.12 -4.41
CA GLN A 43 -12.95 -15.74 -5.58
C GLN A 43 -14.39 -16.23 -5.36
N ARG A 44 -15.33 -15.30 -5.25
CA ARG A 44 -16.73 -15.58 -5.03
C ARG A 44 -17.59 -14.57 -5.80
N ASP A 45 -18.64 -15.05 -6.44
CA ASP A 45 -19.62 -14.23 -7.17
C ASP A 45 -18.98 -13.29 -8.21
N GLY A 46 -17.87 -13.74 -8.84
CA GLY A 46 -17.11 -12.96 -9.83
C GLY A 46 -16.23 -11.87 -9.23
N GLN A 47 -16.00 -11.89 -7.93
CA GLN A 47 -15.13 -10.94 -7.22
C GLN A 47 -13.96 -11.66 -6.55
N LEU A 48 -12.82 -10.97 -6.45
CA LEU A 48 -11.76 -11.27 -5.51
C LEU A 48 -12.01 -10.46 -4.24
N GLN A 49 -12.21 -11.13 -3.12
CA GLN A 49 -12.56 -10.48 -1.86
C GLN A 49 -11.86 -11.15 -0.66
N PRO A 50 -11.66 -10.43 0.45
CA PRO A 50 -11.17 -11.03 1.68
C PRO A 50 -12.15 -12.09 2.20
N VAL A 51 -11.63 -13.13 2.86
CA VAL A 51 -12.46 -14.06 3.61
C VAL A 51 -12.91 -13.44 4.92
N GLU A 52 -13.92 -14.02 5.56
CA GLU A 52 -14.41 -13.58 6.87
C GLU A 52 -13.27 -13.49 7.91
N GLY A 53 -13.20 -12.39 8.65
CA GLY A 53 -12.14 -12.12 9.64
C GLY A 53 -10.89 -11.44 9.06
N VAL A 54 -10.75 -11.36 7.75
CA VAL A 54 -9.70 -10.58 7.07
C VAL A 54 -10.23 -9.17 6.81
N GLN A 55 -9.52 -8.15 7.27
CA GLN A 55 -9.94 -6.75 7.17
C GLN A 55 -9.36 -6.07 5.93
N PRO A 56 -10.19 -5.54 5.03
CA PRO A 56 -9.74 -4.67 3.97
C PRO A 56 -9.36 -3.30 4.54
N TYR A 57 -8.42 -2.60 3.86
CA TYR A 57 -8.06 -1.23 4.22
C TYR A 57 -7.51 -0.46 3.02
N ASP A 58 -7.50 0.86 3.13
CA ASP A 58 -6.89 1.72 2.12
C ASP A 58 -6.15 2.90 2.74
N LEU A 59 -5.23 3.50 1.98
CA LEU A 59 -4.37 4.58 2.44
C LEU A 59 -4.96 5.94 2.09
N ASN A 60 -4.70 6.95 2.95
CA ASN A 60 -5.06 8.35 2.69
C ASN A 60 -4.36 8.89 1.44
N THR A 61 -3.05 8.67 1.39
CA THR A 61 -2.18 9.06 0.28
C THR A 61 -1.62 7.79 -0.37
N PRO A 62 -1.65 7.65 -1.70
CA PRO A 62 -1.23 6.43 -2.37
C PRO A 62 0.27 6.19 -2.28
N LEU A 63 0.66 4.93 -2.15
CA LEU A 63 1.98 4.45 -2.51
C LEU A 63 1.95 4.15 -4.00
N PHE A 64 2.66 4.95 -4.79
CA PHE A 64 2.69 4.82 -6.24
C PHE A 64 3.43 3.54 -6.69
N THR A 65 2.90 2.87 -7.67
CA THR A 65 3.51 1.72 -8.36
C THR A 65 2.90 1.66 -9.76
N ASP A 66 3.44 2.43 -10.68
CA ASP A 66 3.05 2.44 -12.10
C ASP A 66 1.53 2.44 -12.35
N TYR A 67 0.78 3.22 -11.59
CA TYR A 67 -0.70 3.31 -11.63
C TYR A 67 -1.44 2.01 -11.31
N ALA A 68 -0.77 0.95 -10.86
CA ALA A 68 -1.45 -0.25 -10.41
C ALA A 68 -2.33 0.06 -9.19
N HIS A 69 -3.60 -0.34 -9.24
CA HIS A 69 -4.51 -0.31 -8.09
C HIS A 69 -4.14 -1.42 -7.09
N LYS A 70 -4.57 -1.29 -5.85
CA LYS A 70 -4.25 -2.26 -4.78
C LYS A 70 -5.48 -2.60 -3.95
N LEU A 71 -5.79 -3.90 -3.86
CA LEU A 71 -6.61 -4.43 -2.79
C LEU A 71 -5.68 -4.80 -1.64
N ARG A 72 -5.87 -4.18 -0.48
CA ARG A 72 -5.05 -4.40 0.71
C ARG A 72 -5.87 -5.04 1.80
N THR A 73 -5.33 -6.08 2.40
CA THR A 73 -5.99 -6.75 3.50
C THR A 73 -5.03 -7.08 4.63
N ILE A 74 -5.58 -7.29 5.82
CA ILE A 74 -4.85 -7.72 6.99
C ILE A 74 -5.66 -8.75 7.77
N TRP A 75 -4.98 -9.77 8.24
CA TRP A 75 -5.53 -10.76 9.15
C TRP A 75 -4.65 -10.88 10.40
N LEU A 76 -5.29 -11.05 11.55
CA LEU A 76 -4.63 -11.34 12.81
C LEU A 76 -5.09 -12.70 13.33
N PRO A 77 -4.23 -13.45 14.05
CA PRO A 77 -4.62 -14.69 14.72
C PRO A 77 -5.77 -14.44 15.69
N GLU A 78 -6.63 -15.44 15.83
CA GLU A 78 -7.79 -15.38 16.73
C GLU A 78 -7.40 -14.99 18.17
N GLY A 79 -8.17 -14.09 18.75
CA GLY A 79 -7.92 -13.56 20.09
C GLY A 79 -6.68 -12.66 20.20
N ARG A 80 -6.02 -12.35 19.09
CA ARG A 80 -4.89 -11.42 19.04
C ARG A 80 -5.34 -10.07 18.49
N HIS A 81 -4.58 -9.03 18.83
CA HIS A 81 -4.81 -7.66 18.37
C HIS A 81 -3.48 -6.98 18.03
N ALA A 82 -3.54 -6.02 17.12
CA ALA A 82 -2.47 -5.07 16.90
C ALA A 82 -2.47 -4.03 18.01
N ARG A 83 -1.30 -3.51 18.37
CA ARG A 83 -1.17 -2.41 19.32
C ARG A 83 -0.87 -1.11 18.60
N TYR A 84 -1.59 -0.08 18.97
CA TYR A 84 -1.34 1.25 18.45
C TYR A 84 0.05 1.74 18.87
N ALA A 85 0.79 2.24 17.89
CA ALA A 85 1.95 3.09 18.08
C ALA A 85 1.97 4.10 16.93
N GLU A 86 2.36 5.33 17.19
CA GLU A 86 2.27 6.43 16.22
C GLU A 86 3.11 6.16 14.96
N ALA A 87 4.32 5.66 15.15
CA ALA A 87 5.25 5.38 14.04
C ALA A 87 4.81 4.16 13.22
N ARG A 88 4.42 3.07 13.90
CA ARG A 88 4.02 1.81 13.28
C ARG A 88 3.30 0.95 14.30
N PHE A 89 2.22 0.26 13.90
CA PHE A 89 1.54 -0.69 14.78
C PHE A 89 2.45 -1.88 15.12
N ASP A 90 2.33 -2.36 16.37
CA ASP A 90 2.95 -3.62 16.77
C ASP A 90 1.99 -4.77 16.48
N TYR A 91 2.42 -5.65 15.59
CA TYR A 91 1.61 -6.78 15.11
C TYR A 91 2.03 -8.08 15.80
N PRO A 92 1.07 -8.92 16.23
CA PRO A 92 1.39 -10.23 16.80
C PRO A 92 2.01 -11.18 15.76
N VAL A 93 2.79 -12.14 16.24
CA VAL A 93 3.25 -13.27 15.41
C VAL A 93 2.05 -13.98 14.79
N GLY A 94 2.15 -14.36 13.54
CA GLY A 94 1.09 -14.92 12.74
C GLY A 94 0.27 -13.90 11.95
N THR A 95 0.51 -12.60 12.10
CA THR A 95 -0.16 -11.58 11.26
C THR A 95 0.17 -11.77 9.79
N VAL A 96 -0.86 -11.72 8.95
CA VAL A 96 -0.74 -11.77 7.49
C VAL A 96 -1.26 -10.47 6.89
N LEU A 97 -0.41 -9.78 6.13
CA LEU A 97 -0.80 -8.67 5.28
C LEU A 97 -0.83 -9.16 3.84
N SER A 98 -1.88 -8.85 3.09
CA SER A 98 -1.89 -9.09 1.64
C SER A 98 -2.06 -7.79 0.87
N LYS A 99 -1.45 -7.72 -0.32
CA LYS A 99 -1.58 -6.61 -1.24
C LYS A 99 -1.63 -7.13 -2.67
N THR A 100 -2.82 -7.11 -3.26
CA THR A 100 -3.04 -7.51 -4.65
C THR A 100 -2.96 -6.30 -5.56
N PHE A 101 -2.11 -6.35 -6.56
CA PHE A 101 -1.93 -5.32 -7.58
C PHE A 101 -2.73 -5.69 -8.82
N TYR A 102 -3.46 -4.72 -9.35
CA TYR A 102 -4.31 -4.92 -10.51
C TYR A 102 -4.49 -3.62 -11.30
N TYR A 103 -4.89 -3.75 -12.55
CA TYR A 103 -5.31 -2.63 -13.38
C TYR A 103 -6.77 -2.78 -13.76
N PRO A 104 -7.58 -1.70 -13.72
CA PRO A 104 -8.88 -1.68 -14.35
C PRO A 104 -8.74 -1.95 -15.85
N ILE A 105 -9.77 -2.58 -16.45
CA ILE A 105 -9.86 -2.80 -17.89
C ILE A 105 -11.13 -2.19 -18.44
N ASP A 106 -11.06 -1.76 -19.69
CA ASP A 106 -12.26 -1.33 -20.43
C ASP A 106 -13.02 -2.52 -21.02
N THR A 107 -14.08 -2.23 -21.76
CA THR A 107 -14.92 -3.25 -22.42
C THR A 107 -14.20 -4.02 -23.53
N GLN A 108 -13.04 -3.56 -23.99
CA GLN A 108 -12.18 -4.20 -24.98
C GLN A 108 -11.03 -4.99 -24.33
N GLY A 109 -10.92 -4.99 -22.98
CA GLY A 109 -9.86 -5.64 -22.24
C GLY A 109 -8.55 -4.84 -22.18
N ARG A 110 -8.53 -3.56 -22.60
CA ARG A 110 -7.35 -2.71 -22.50
C ARG A 110 -7.17 -2.23 -21.06
N LEU A 111 -5.92 -2.23 -20.60
CA LEU A 111 -5.57 -1.73 -19.26
C LEU A 111 -5.77 -0.21 -19.19
N LEU A 112 -6.36 0.26 -18.09
CA LEU A 112 -6.64 1.68 -17.90
C LEU A 112 -5.64 2.31 -16.93
N ARG A 113 -5.18 3.52 -17.28
CA ARG A 113 -4.52 4.43 -16.35
C ARG A 113 -5.59 5.25 -15.65
N SER A 114 -5.78 5.03 -14.37
CA SER A 114 -6.74 5.78 -13.55
C SER A 114 -6.25 5.92 -12.12
N GLU A 115 -6.81 6.89 -11.40
CA GLU A 115 -6.55 7.02 -9.97
C GLU A 115 -7.09 5.82 -9.20
N GLN A 116 -6.34 5.42 -8.18
CA GLN A 116 -6.76 4.35 -7.30
C GLN A 116 -7.82 4.82 -6.31
N HIS A 117 -8.89 4.05 -6.22
CA HIS A 117 -9.86 4.13 -5.14
C HIS A 117 -9.80 2.86 -4.30
N GLY A 118 -9.85 3.00 -2.97
CA GLY A 118 -9.88 1.86 -2.07
C GLY A 118 -11.13 1.01 -2.32
N ALA A 119 -10.96 -0.31 -2.30
CA ALA A 119 -12.03 -1.26 -2.52
C ALA A 119 -12.00 -2.35 -1.45
N GLU A 120 -13.18 -2.80 -1.03
CA GLU A 120 -13.33 -3.97 -0.16
C GLU A 120 -13.17 -5.27 -0.96
N ALA A 121 -13.60 -5.26 -2.22
CA ALA A 121 -13.50 -6.37 -3.17
C ALA A 121 -13.24 -5.85 -4.58
N VAL A 122 -12.77 -6.72 -5.47
CA VAL A 122 -12.42 -6.39 -6.86
C VAL A 122 -13.21 -7.26 -7.82
N GLU A 123 -13.97 -6.64 -8.74
CA GLU A 123 -14.74 -7.33 -9.77
C GLU A 123 -13.82 -7.88 -10.86
N LEU A 124 -13.67 -9.21 -10.93
CA LEU A 124 -12.70 -9.88 -11.81
C LEU A 124 -12.90 -9.59 -13.30
N LYS A 125 -14.13 -9.35 -13.74
CA LYS A 125 -14.44 -9.02 -15.14
C LYS A 125 -14.00 -7.62 -15.56
N ARG A 126 -13.66 -6.76 -14.59
CA ARG A 126 -13.32 -5.35 -14.80
C ARG A 126 -11.86 -5.03 -14.54
N VAL A 127 -11.07 -6.05 -14.21
CA VAL A 127 -9.67 -5.85 -13.88
C VAL A 127 -8.79 -6.96 -14.45
N ARG A 128 -7.51 -6.64 -14.57
CA ARG A 128 -6.44 -7.63 -14.74
C ARG A 128 -5.60 -7.65 -13.46
N LEU A 129 -5.61 -8.78 -12.76
CA LEU A 129 -4.74 -9.05 -11.62
C LEU A 129 -3.32 -9.30 -12.13
N ILE A 130 -2.32 -8.75 -11.44
CA ILE A 130 -0.90 -8.94 -11.79
C ILE A 130 -0.21 -9.81 -10.76
N GLU A 131 -0.19 -9.35 -9.51
CA GLU A 131 0.47 -10.05 -8.40
C GLU A 131 -0.28 -9.86 -7.09
N THR A 132 -0.03 -10.75 -6.13
CA THR A 132 -0.38 -10.56 -4.73
C THR A 132 0.86 -10.77 -3.87
N ARG A 133 1.23 -9.79 -3.07
CA ARG A 133 2.31 -9.91 -2.09
C ARG A 133 1.74 -10.25 -0.73
N ILE A 134 2.28 -11.28 -0.09
CA ILE A 134 2.00 -11.65 1.30
C ILE A 134 3.17 -11.19 2.16
N LEU A 135 2.89 -10.54 3.28
CA LEU A 135 3.83 -10.34 4.37
C LEU A 135 3.35 -11.15 5.58
N LEU A 136 4.15 -12.09 6.02
CA LEU A 136 3.88 -12.93 7.19
C LEU A 136 4.78 -12.53 8.36
N ARG A 137 4.19 -12.27 9.52
CA ARG A 137 4.92 -12.05 10.77
C ARG A 137 5.26 -13.39 11.40
N GLN A 138 6.54 -13.73 11.40
CA GLN A 138 7.09 -14.90 12.12
C GLN A 138 7.81 -14.45 13.40
N GLU A 139 8.23 -15.39 14.25
CA GLU A 139 8.99 -15.08 15.47
C GLU A 139 10.30 -14.34 15.16
N GLN A 140 11.00 -14.74 14.09
CA GLN A 140 12.28 -14.20 13.67
C GLN A 140 12.16 -12.86 12.92
N GLY A 141 10.97 -12.48 12.45
CA GLY A 141 10.77 -11.27 11.65
C GLY A 141 9.61 -11.41 10.68
N TRP A 142 9.65 -10.62 9.62
CA TRP A 142 8.66 -10.65 8.54
C TRP A 142 9.26 -11.34 7.31
N VAL A 143 8.41 -12.05 6.60
CA VAL A 143 8.76 -12.66 5.31
C VAL A 143 7.87 -12.08 4.25
N ALA A 144 8.46 -11.70 3.10
CA ALA A 144 7.75 -11.19 1.93
C ALA A 144 7.69 -12.28 0.85
N LEU A 145 6.49 -12.56 0.35
CA LEU A 145 6.20 -13.64 -0.58
C LEU A 145 5.41 -13.10 -1.78
N PRO A 146 6.01 -13.01 -2.97
CA PRO A 146 5.33 -12.59 -4.18
C PRO A 146 4.62 -13.77 -4.85
N TYR A 147 3.35 -13.58 -5.22
CA TYR A 147 2.51 -14.51 -5.97
C TYR A 147 2.09 -13.86 -7.29
N ILE A 148 2.32 -14.53 -8.39
CA ILE A 148 2.00 -14.04 -9.74
C ILE A 148 0.71 -14.69 -10.22
N TRP A 149 -0.27 -13.89 -10.65
CA TRP A 149 -1.55 -14.37 -11.15
C TRP A 149 -1.42 -14.99 -12.55
N ASP A 150 -2.11 -16.11 -12.76
CA ASP A 150 -2.24 -16.73 -14.08
C ASP A 150 -3.08 -15.83 -15.03
N GLU A 151 -2.93 -16.02 -16.33
CA GLU A 151 -3.68 -15.23 -17.34
C GLU A 151 -5.20 -15.40 -17.22
N ALA A 152 -5.65 -16.56 -16.73
CA ALA A 152 -7.06 -16.85 -16.51
C ALA A 152 -7.60 -16.25 -15.20
N GLN A 153 -6.74 -15.61 -14.42
CA GLN A 153 -7.06 -14.97 -13.13
C GLN A 153 -7.72 -15.93 -12.12
N ARG A 154 -7.36 -17.22 -12.16
CA ARG A 154 -7.95 -18.23 -11.27
C ARG A 154 -7.08 -18.55 -10.07
N GLU A 155 -5.77 -18.41 -10.22
CA GLU A 155 -4.81 -18.72 -9.17
C GLU A 155 -3.57 -17.85 -9.32
N ALA A 156 -2.88 -17.59 -8.19
CA ALA A 156 -1.56 -17.00 -8.19
C ALA A 156 -0.56 -17.96 -7.58
N THR A 157 0.62 -18.06 -8.19
CA THR A 157 1.70 -18.99 -7.80
C THR A 157 2.87 -18.22 -7.21
N LEU A 158 3.45 -18.75 -6.14
CA LEU A 158 4.65 -18.20 -5.50
C LEU A 158 5.82 -18.20 -6.49
N ASP A 159 6.44 -17.04 -6.65
CA ASP A 159 7.61 -16.87 -7.50
C ASP A 159 8.68 -16.03 -6.79
N TRP A 160 9.74 -16.67 -6.34
CA TRP A 160 10.84 -16.03 -5.62
C TRP A 160 11.74 -15.16 -6.51
N ALA A 161 11.73 -15.42 -7.82
CA ALA A 161 12.56 -14.71 -8.79
C ALA A 161 11.93 -13.39 -9.25
N GLY A 162 10.63 -13.20 -8.97
CA GLY A 162 9.88 -12.08 -9.50
C GLY A 162 9.55 -12.25 -10.99
N ALA A 163 8.96 -11.22 -11.58
CA ALA A 163 8.57 -11.22 -12.99
C ALA A 163 8.58 -9.80 -13.58
N SER A 164 8.59 -9.71 -14.90
CA SER A 164 8.47 -8.48 -15.66
C SER A 164 7.31 -8.58 -16.64
N PHE A 165 6.54 -7.50 -16.77
CA PHE A 165 5.40 -7.41 -17.69
C PHE A 165 5.45 -6.10 -18.48
N ASP A 166 5.53 -6.20 -19.82
CA ASP A 166 5.34 -5.06 -20.71
C ASP A 166 3.84 -4.74 -20.79
N LEU A 167 3.44 -3.63 -20.23
CA LEU A 167 2.04 -3.20 -20.18
C LEU A 167 1.83 -1.92 -20.97
N ALA A 168 0.62 -1.75 -21.51
CA ALA A 168 0.17 -0.52 -22.16
C ALA A 168 -1.07 -0.01 -21.43
N LEU A 169 -0.95 1.12 -20.74
CA LEU A 169 -2.05 1.75 -20.00
C LEU A 169 -2.67 2.86 -20.85
N HIS A 170 -3.98 2.81 -21.00
CA HIS A 170 -4.76 3.81 -21.73
C HIS A 170 -5.45 4.77 -20.76
N ASP A 171 -5.41 6.06 -21.06
CA ASP A 171 -6.19 7.04 -20.31
C ASP A 171 -7.50 7.41 -21.06
N GLU A 172 -8.30 8.28 -20.44
CA GLU A 172 -9.56 8.75 -21.01
C GLU A 172 -9.39 9.58 -22.30
N ALA A 173 -8.22 10.20 -22.48
CA ALA A 173 -7.89 10.97 -23.68
C ALA A 173 -7.37 10.06 -24.83
N GLY A 174 -7.17 8.77 -24.56
CA GLY A 174 -6.64 7.80 -25.52
C GLY A 174 -5.12 7.79 -25.60
N GLU A 175 -4.41 8.50 -24.73
CA GLU A 175 -2.97 8.39 -24.60
C GLU A 175 -2.57 7.01 -24.07
N VAL A 176 -1.45 6.50 -24.55
CA VAL A 176 -0.91 5.20 -24.15
C VAL A 176 0.39 5.39 -23.40
N LEU A 177 0.44 4.92 -22.16
CA LEU A 177 1.63 4.88 -21.33
C LEU A 177 2.21 3.46 -21.37
N ALA A 178 3.43 3.30 -21.87
CA ALA A 178 4.18 2.05 -21.77
C ALA A 178 4.74 1.91 -20.35
N VAL A 179 4.56 0.74 -19.77
CA VAL A 179 4.99 0.40 -18.40
C VAL A 179 5.75 -0.92 -18.44
N ASP A 180 6.99 -0.92 -18.00
CA ASP A 180 7.75 -2.12 -17.68
C ASP A 180 7.49 -2.46 -16.19
N TYR A 181 6.39 -3.19 -15.94
CA TYR A 181 5.98 -3.51 -14.57
C TYR A 181 6.87 -4.62 -14.00
N GLN A 182 7.53 -4.31 -12.88
CA GLN A 182 8.42 -5.24 -12.21
C GLN A 182 7.79 -5.81 -10.94
N VAL A 183 7.62 -7.14 -10.89
CA VAL A 183 7.39 -7.86 -9.63
C VAL A 183 8.76 -8.08 -8.99
N PRO A 184 9.03 -7.49 -7.82
CA PRO A 184 10.34 -7.63 -7.19
C PRO A 184 10.60 -9.06 -6.74
N ASP A 185 11.85 -9.50 -6.85
CA ASP A 185 12.33 -10.72 -6.21
C ASP A 185 12.41 -10.56 -4.68
N ALA A 186 12.66 -11.67 -3.98
CA ALA A 186 12.72 -11.69 -2.52
C ALA A 186 13.79 -10.74 -1.93
N ASN A 187 14.92 -10.53 -2.63
CA ASN A 187 15.99 -9.64 -2.17
C ASN A 187 15.61 -8.18 -2.40
N GLN A 188 14.98 -7.87 -3.52
CA GLN A 188 14.49 -6.52 -3.84
C GLN A 188 13.39 -6.06 -2.88
N CYS A 189 12.61 -6.99 -2.32
CA CYS A 189 11.64 -6.66 -1.27
C CYS A 189 12.33 -5.98 -0.07
N ALA A 190 13.49 -6.47 0.37
CA ALA A 190 14.25 -5.87 1.46
C ALA A 190 14.69 -4.43 1.13
N GLY A 191 15.01 -4.11 -0.13
CA GLY A 191 15.42 -2.77 -0.56
C GLY A 191 14.46 -1.65 -0.16
N CYS A 192 13.14 -1.92 -0.18
CA CYS A 192 12.13 -0.97 0.31
C CYS A 192 11.65 -1.29 1.73
N HIS A 193 11.55 -2.58 2.09
CA HIS A 193 10.94 -3.04 3.33
C HIS A 193 11.91 -3.11 4.52
N GLU A 194 13.19 -2.78 4.35
CA GLU A 194 14.14 -2.63 5.44
C GLU A 194 14.12 -1.17 5.97
N GLU A 195 12.98 -0.74 6.54
CA GLU A 195 12.79 0.64 7.06
C GLU A 195 13.83 1.02 8.14
N GLN A 196 14.44 0.03 8.78
CA GLN A 196 15.57 0.17 9.68
C GLN A 196 16.69 -0.75 9.21
N ALA A 197 17.83 -0.16 8.83
CA ALA A 197 18.94 -0.90 8.28
C ALA A 197 19.44 -2.03 9.21
N GLY A 198 19.55 -3.25 8.68
CA GLY A 198 19.98 -4.45 9.43
C GLY A 198 18.88 -5.10 10.28
N LYS A 199 17.63 -4.65 10.19
CA LYS A 199 16.48 -5.25 10.93
C LYS A 199 15.63 -6.20 10.09
N GLY A 200 16.00 -6.41 8.83
CA GLY A 200 15.27 -7.24 7.90
C GLY A 200 13.94 -6.63 7.44
N VAL A 201 13.17 -7.40 6.71
CA VAL A 201 11.89 -6.99 6.14
C VAL A 201 10.93 -6.51 7.22
N GLN A 202 10.30 -5.37 7.00
CA GLN A 202 9.25 -4.78 7.84
C GLN A 202 8.09 -4.31 6.95
N PRO A 203 6.84 -4.31 7.43
CA PRO A 203 5.75 -3.70 6.65
C PRO A 203 5.96 -2.18 6.60
N LEU A 204 5.86 -1.59 5.41
CA LEU A 204 5.88 -0.12 5.24
C LEU A 204 4.65 0.56 5.89
N GLY A 205 3.61 -0.20 6.07
CA GLY A 205 2.35 0.15 6.70
C GLY A 205 1.45 -1.08 6.82
N PRO A 206 0.21 -0.85 7.27
CA PRO A 206 -0.39 0.46 7.54
C PRO A 206 0.15 1.11 8.83
N LYS A 207 0.20 2.45 8.81
CA LYS A 207 0.48 3.31 9.97
C LYS A 207 -0.81 4.07 10.31
N ALA A 208 -0.96 4.53 11.54
CA ALA A 208 -2.18 5.24 11.96
C ALA A 208 -2.54 6.40 11.03
N ARG A 209 -1.56 7.25 10.72
CA ARG A 209 -1.74 8.40 9.84
C ARG A 209 -2.15 8.04 8.41
N HIS A 210 -1.83 6.83 7.93
CA HIS A 210 -2.23 6.34 6.62
C HIS A 210 -3.67 5.83 6.58
N LEU A 211 -4.22 5.41 7.73
CA LEU A 211 -5.55 4.82 7.86
C LEU A 211 -6.62 5.77 8.41
N ASN A 212 -6.20 6.95 8.92
CA ASN A 212 -7.13 7.88 9.56
C ASN A 212 -8.04 8.57 8.53
N LYS A 213 -8.91 7.77 7.91
CA LYS A 213 -9.99 8.18 6.99
C LYS A 213 -11.15 7.20 7.06
N ASP A 214 -12.29 7.63 6.52
CA ASP A 214 -13.42 6.72 6.32
C ASP A 214 -13.14 5.76 5.15
N PHE A 215 -13.62 4.53 5.31
CA PHE A 215 -13.60 3.48 4.32
C PHE A 215 -15.00 2.89 4.19
N ALA A 216 -15.41 2.54 2.97
CA ALA A 216 -16.70 1.94 2.71
C ALA A 216 -16.63 0.43 2.94
N TYR A 217 -17.03 -0.01 4.14
CA TYR A 217 -17.23 -1.41 4.47
C TYR A 217 -18.62 -1.88 4.02
N ALA A 218 -18.83 -3.19 3.94
CA ALA A 218 -20.13 -3.76 3.54
C ALA A 218 -21.28 -3.33 4.46
N ASP A 219 -21.01 -3.07 5.73
CA ASP A 219 -21.96 -2.64 6.76
C ASP A 219 -22.09 -1.11 6.88
N GLY A 220 -21.36 -0.35 6.07
CA GLY A 220 -21.39 1.12 6.02
C GLY A 220 -20.02 1.77 6.11
N ALA A 221 -20.00 3.08 5.84
CA ALA A 221 -18.75 3.85 5.93
C ALA A 221 -18.37 4.13 7.38
N ALA A 222 -17.10 3.86 7.73
CA ALA A 222 -16.56 4.13 9.06
C ALA A 222 -15.07 4.51 8.97
N ASN A 223 -14.59 5.33 9.95
CA ASN A 223 -13.16 5.56 10.08
C ASN A 223 -12.44 4.25 10.37
N GLN A 224 -11.44 3.91 9.58
CA GLN A 224 -10.76 2.61 9.62
C GLN A 224 -10.16 2.29 10.98
N LEU A 225 -9.58 3.27 11.68
CA LEU A 225 -8.99 3.07 12.99
C LEU A 225 -10.05 2.78 14.04
N LEU A 226 -11.17 3.51 14.01
CA LEU A 226 -12.31 3.28 14.91
C LEU A 226 -12.98 1.94 14.61
N HIS A 227 -13.14 1.58 13.33
CA HIS A 227 -13.65 0.27 12.95
C HIS A 227 -12.79 -0.84 13.52
N TRP A 228 -11.46 -0.78 13.33
CA TRP A 228 -10.53 -1.78 13.87
C TRP A 228 -10.53 -1.84 15.40
N GLN A 229 -10.69 -0.69 16.07
CA GLN A 229 -10.84 -0.65 17.54
C GLN A 229 -12.14 -1.33 17.99
N ASN A 230 -13.26 -1.02 17.32
CA ASN A 230 -14.59 -1.54 17.68
C ASN A 230 -14.71 -3.06 17.52
N ILE A 231 -14.07 -3.63 16.49
CA ILE A 231 -14.02 -5.09 16.30
C ILE A 231 -12.92 -5.77 17.14
N GLY A 232 -12.21 -5.04 18.00
CA GLY A 232 -11.15 -5.58 18.87
C GLY A 232 -9.83 -5.87 18.15
N PHE A 233 -9.68 -5.44 16.89
CA PHE A 233 -8.53 -5.69 16.04
C PHE A 233 -7.33 -4.79 16.41
N LEU A 234 -7.58 -3.55 16.83
CA LEU A 234 -6.59 -2.55 17.26
C LEU A 234 -6.85 -2.11 18.68
N GLN A 235 -5.81 -2.11 19.52
CA GLN A 235 -5.87 -1.67 20.91
C GLN A 235 -4.84 -0.57 21.21
N GLY A 236 -5.08 0.18 22.30
CA GLY A 236 -4.15 1.19 22.78
C GLY A 236 -4.22 2.52 22.03
N MET A 237 -5.28 2.77 21.26
CA MET A 237 -5.48 4.05 20.60
C MET A 237 -5.67 5.19 21.60
N PRO A 238 -5.24 6.43 21.25
CA PRO A 238 -5.62 7.63 22.02
C PRO A 238 -7.13 7.75 22.15
N ALA A 239 -7.60 8.25 23.30
CA ALA A 239 -9.02 8.47 23.53
C ALA A 239 -9.58 9.59 22.62
N ASP A 240 -8.74 10.58 22.29
CA ASP A 240 -9.09 11.67 21.39
C ASP A 240 -8.55 11.39 19.99
N MET A 241 -9.44 11.14 19.05
CA MET A 241 -9.10 10.92 17.62
C MET A 241 -8.46 12.16 16.96
N ALA A 242 -8.68 13.36 17.49
CA ALA A 242 -8.05 14.56 16.97
C ALA A 242 -6.52 14.56 17.21
N SER A 243 -6.04 13.81 18.19
CA SER A 243 -4.61 13.63 18.44
C SER A 243 -3.95 12.58 17.57
N VAL A 244 -4.73 11.75 16.86
CA VAL A 244 -4.20 10.72 15.96
C VAL A 244 -3.75 11.38 14.65
N PRO A 245 -2.47 11.27 14.27
CA PRO A 245 -1.95 11.88 13.05
C PRO A 245 -2.68 11.36 11.80
N ARG A 246 -2.73 12.21 10.78
CA ARG A 246 -3.40 11.91 9.52
C ARG A 246 -2.61 12.47 8.35
N ASN A 247 -2.37 11.64 7.35
CA ASN A 247 -1.90 12.09 6.04
C ASN A 247 -3.07 12.71 5.24
N ALA A 248 -2.74 13.56 4.29
CA ALA A 248 -3.70 14.18 3.39
C ALA A 248 -4.54 13.14 2.65
N LEU A 249 -5.81 13.47 2.40
CA LEU A 249 -6.67 12.67 1.52
C LEU A 249 -6.33 13.02 0.07
N TRP A 250 -5.75 12.07 -0.67
CA TRP A 250 -5.24 12.32 -2.02
C TRP A 250 -6.34 12.69 -3.03
N SER A 251 -7.35 11.84 -3.15
CA SER A 251 -8.44 11.99 -4.14
C SER A 251 -9.47 13.06 -3.78
N ALA A 252 -9.52 13.49 -2.52
CA ALA A 252 -10.47 14.47 -2.02
C ALA A 252 -9.86 15.26 -0.87
N PRO A 253 -8.91 16.17 -1.15
CA PRO A 253 -8.33 17.02 -0.11
C PRO A 253 -9.44 17.74 0.67
N ARG A 254 -9.33 17.77 2.00
CA ARG A 254 -10.31 18.48 2.82
C ARG A 254 -10.22 19.98 2.55
N GLU A 255 -11.34 20.67 2.70
CA GLU A 255 -11.34 22.13 2.66
C GLU A 255 -10.33 22.68 3.68
N GLY A 256 -9.45 23.58 3.22
CA GLY A 256 -8.35 24.12 4.02
C GLY A 256 -7.12 23.22 4.18
N GLU A 257 -7.06 22.07 3.54
CA GLU A 257 -5.86 21.22 3.56
C GLU A 257 -4.72 21.89 2.75
N SER A 258 -3.59 22.18 3.43
CA SER A 258 -2.49 22.90 2.80
C SER A 258 -1.75 22.06 1.76
N LEU A 259 -1.18 22.73 0.75
CA LEU A 259 -0.35 22.09 -0.27
C LEU A 259 0.90 21.43 0.36
N GLU A 260 1.49 22.04 1.40
CA GLU A 260 2.59 21.46 2.15
C GLU A 260 2.17 20.11 2.78
N HIS A 261 0.97 20.05 3.40
CA HIS A 261 0.49 18.80 3.99
C HIS A 261 0.28 17.71 2.94
N GLN A 262 -0.24 18.05 1.75
CA GLN A 262 -0.39 17.10 0.64
C GLN A 262 0.97 16.59 0.16
N ALA A 263 1.93 17.50 -0.10
CA ALA A 263 3.26 17.17 -0.56
C ALA A 263 4.02 16.29 0.46
N ARG A 264 4.01 16.67 1.74
CA ARG A 264 4.66 15.91 2.80
C ARG A 264 4.01 14.56 3.06
N SER A 265 2.69 14.45 2.90
CA SER A 265 1.99 13.17 2.96
C SER A 265 2.37 12.25 1.79
N TYR A 266 2.57 12.81 0.59
CA TYR A 266 3.07 12.07 -0.55
C TYR A 266 4.50 11.57 -0.33
N LEU A 267 5.40 12.43 0.18
CA LEU A 267 6.78 12.08 0.51
C LEU A 267 6.85 11.06 1.65
N ASP A 268 5.96 11.16 2.65
CA ASP A 268 5.85 10.14 3.69
C ASP A 268 5.47 8.77 3.13
N ALA A 269 4.44 8.70 2.30
CA ALA A 269 3.95 7.43 1.76
C ALA A 269 4.95 6.77 0.79
N ASN A 270 5.69 7.58 0.00
CA ASN A 270 6.50 7.08 -1.12
C ASN A 270 8.01 7.08 -0.86
N CYS A 271 8.51 7.85 0.14
CA CYS A 271 9.94 8.10 0.28
C CYS A 271 10.47 7.87 1.71
N SER A 272 9.66 8.17 2.75
CA SER A 272 10.13 8.21 4.14
C SER A 272 10.61 6.85 4.67
N HIS A 273 10.14 5.75 4.11
CA HIS A 273 10.56 4.41 4.50
C HIS A 273 12.06 4.15 4.22
N CYS A 274 12.62 4.81 3.19
CA CYS A 274 14.06 4.82 2.91
C CYS A 274 14.74 6.07 3.48
N HIS A 275 14.12 7.25 3.31
CA HIS A 275 14.65 8.55 3.69
C HIS A 275 14.22 8.95 5.11
N ASN A 276 14.74 8.23 6.10
CA ASN A 276 14.62 8.49 7.54
C ASN A 276 15.98 8.25 8.21
N ARG A 277 16.09 8.54 9.51
CA ARG A 277 17.38 8.45 10.25
C ARG A 277 17.93 7.04 10.39
N GLU A 278 17.12 6.01 10.22
CA GLU A 278 17.46 4.60 10.39
C GLU A 278 17.39 3.82 9.08
N GLY A 279 16.73 4.38 8.06
CA GLY A 279 16.46 3.75 6.77
C GLY A 279 17.70 3.55 5.88
N PRO A 280 17.57 2.80 4.80
CA PRO A 280 18.67 2.56 3.86
C PRO A 280 19.18 3.84 3.20
N GLY A 281 18.34 4.85 3.00
CA GLY A 281 18.70 6.17 2.47
C GLY A 281 19.30 7.16 3.47
N ARG A 282 19.54 6.77 4.73
CA ARG A 282 20.00 7.67 5.82
C ARG A 282 21.29 8.41 5.52
N THR A 283 22.19 7.80 4.75
CA THR A 283 23.50 8.39 4.39
C THR A 283 23.36 9.63 3.50
N SER A 284 22.24 9.81 2.83
CA SER A 284 21.95 11.03 2.07
C SER A 284 21.76 12.26 2.98
N GLY A 285 21.44 12.05 4.27
CA GLY A 285 21.08 13.11 5.21
C GLY A 285 19.76 13.82 4.84
N LEU A 286 18.98 13.25 3.92
CA LEU A 286 17.65 13.70 3.53
C LEU A 286 16.61 12.87 4.28
N TYR A 287 15.82 13.50 5.15
CA TYR A 287 14.81 12.82 5.98
C TYR A 287 13.43 13.37 5.69
N LEU A 288 12.60 12.53 5.09
CA LEU A 288 11.27 12.88 4.55
C LEU A 288 10.11 12.35 5.41
N ASP A 289 10.42 11.91 6.63
CA ASP A 289 9.41 11.51 7.59
C ASP A 289 8.63 12.73 8.13
N PRO A 290 7.37 12.56 8.56
CA PRO A 290 6.52 13.68 9.00
C PRO A 290 7.04 14.42 10.23
N ALA A 291 7.83 13.77 11.08
CA ALA A 291 8.39 14.38 12.29
C ALA A 291 9.58 15.31 12.01
N THR A 292 10.21 15.17 10.84
CA THR A 292 11.32 16.05 10.44
C THR A 292 10.75 17.43 10.04
N PRO A 293 11.14 18.52 10.71
CA PRO A 293 10.72 19.87 10.32
C PRO A 293 11.22 20.25 8.93
N LEU A 294 10.53 21.16 8.25
CA LEU A 294 11.00 21.75 6.99
C LEU A 294 12.28 22.57 7.24
N SER A 295 13.41 21.96 6.92
CA SER A 295 14.76 22.43 7.26
C SER A 295 15.79 21.84 6.31
N ILE A 296 17.07 22.10 6.54
CA ILE A 296 18.18 21.42 5.82
C ILE A 296 18.04 19.91 5.90
N ALA A 297 17.64 19.36 7.04
CA ALA A 297 17.45 17.90 7.18
C ALA A 297 16.30 17.35 6.32
N TYR A 298 15.30 18.18 6.01
CA TYR A 298 14.22 17.84 5.07
C TYR A 298 14.57 18.11 3.60
N GLY A 299 15.80 18.60 3.34
CA GLY A 299 16.29 18.86 1.99
C GLY A 299 16.36 20.33 1.57
N LEU A 300 15.82 21.27 2.38
CA LEU A 300 15.76 22.68 2.04
C LEU A 300 17.16 23.26 1.96
N CYS A 301 17.58 23.75 0.81
CA CYS A 301 18.94 24.24 0.52
C CYS A 301 20.06 23.24 0.86
N LYS A 302 19.74 21.97 0.99
CA LYS A 302 20.69 20.94 1.35
C LYS A 302 21.43 20.45 0.11
N GLN A 303 22.75 20.45 0.16
CA GLN A 303 23.57 19.87 -0.90
C GLN A 303 23.39 18.34 -0.96
N PRO A 304 23.21 17.75 -2.15
CA PRO A 304 23.08 16.30 -2.31
C PRO A 304 24.39 15.60 -1.91
N VAL A 305 24.27 14.45 -1.24
CA VAL A 305 25.42 13.64 -0.85
C VAL A 305 25.57 12.47 -1.82
N ALA A 306 26.73 12.40 -2.51
CA ALA A 306 27.08 11.30 -3.41
C ALA A 306 26.02 11.00 -4.51
N ALA A 307 25.28 12.01 -4.97
CA ALA A 307 24.17 11.82 -5.93
C ALA A 307 24.67 11.51 -7.35
N GLY A 308 25.94 11.78 -7.69
CA GLY A 308 26.49 11.51 -9.01
C GLY A 308 25.60 12.10 -10.14
N LYS A 309 25.26 11.29 -11.14
CA LYS A 309 24.33 11.67 -12.21
C LYS A 309 22.93 12.05 -11.70
N GLY A 310 22.53 11.51 -10.54
CA GLY A 310 21.25 11.78 -9.91
C GLY A 310 21.08 13.22 -9.44
N SER A 311 22.16 14.04 -9.38
CA SER A 311 22.02 15.48 -9.15
C SER A 311 21.52 16.25 -10.37
N GLY A 312 21.83 15.77 -11.58
CA GLY A 312 21.51 16.47 -12.84
C GLY A 312 22.01 17.91 -12.83
N ASP A 313 23.23 18.13 -12.31
CA ASP A 313 23.88 19.43 -12.12
C ASP A 313 23.15 20.41 -11.17
N ARG A 314 22.19 19.91 -10.37
CA ARG A 314 21.50 20.70 -9.35
C ARG A 314 22.28 20.73 -8.07
N LEU A 315 22.27 21.88 -7.39
CA LEU A 315 23.13 22.14 -6.23
C LEU A 315 22.49 21.73 -4.90
N VAL A 316 21.16 21.63 -4.86
CA VAL A 316 20.43 21.37 -3.61
C VAL A 316 19.29 20.38 -3.80
N ASP A 317 18.94 19.66 -2.73
CA ASP A 317 17.87 18.67 -2.75
C ASP A 317 16.51 19.34 -2.99
N ILE A 318 16.21 20.46 -2.30
CA ILE A 318 15.03 21.30 -2.52
C ILE A 318 15.48 22.75 -2.62
N HIS A 319 15.27 23.37 -3.78
CA HIS A 319 15.49 24.80 -3.99
C HIS A 319 14.15 25.54 -3.83
N PRO A 320 13.97 26.37 -2.80
CA PRO A 320 12.73 27.12 -2.62
C PRO A 320 12.37 27.93 -3.87
N GLY A 321 11.08 27.93 -4.22
CA GLY A 321 10.53 28.65 -5.36
C GLY A 321 10.87 28.09 -6.74
N VAL A 322 11.80 27.12 -6.87
CA VAL A 322 12.35 26.72 -8.18
C VAL A 322 12.46 25.20 -8.30
N PRO A 323 11.35 24.48 -8.63
CA PRO A 323 11.34 23.01 -8.74
C PRO A 323 12.41 22.45 -9.66
N GLU A 324 12.64 23.08 -10.82
CA GLU A 324 13.62 22.62 -11.82
C GLU A 324 15.09 22.70 -11.35
N LYS A 325 15.38 23.46 -10.28
CA LYS A 325 16.69 23.50 -9.61
C LYS A 325 16.80 22.52 -8.46
N SER A 326 15.73 21.76 -8.17
CA SER A 326 15.67 20.81 -7.07
C SER A 326 16.03 19.39 -7.54
N VAL A 327 16.98 18.74 -6.86
CA VAL A 327 17.34 17.32 -7.11
C VAL A 327 16.10 16.42 -6.90
N LEU A 328 15.28 16.72 -5.87
CA LEU A 328 14.07 15.97 -5.57
C LEU A 328 13.13 15.91 -6.78
N SER A 329 12.75 17.08 -7.35
CA SER A 329 11.89 17.15 -8.52
C SER A 329 12.52 16.42 -9.72
N PHE A 330 13.80 16.68 -10.00
CA PHE A 330 14.52 16.04 -11.10
C PHE A 330 14.48 14.51 -11.05
N ARG A 331 14.78 13.93 -9.89
CA ARG A 331 14.81 12.47 -9.72
C ARG A 331 13.42 11.84 -9.78
N LEU A 332 12.41 12.54 -9.28
CA LEU A 332 11.02 12.10 -9.37
C LEU A 332 10.49 12.10 -10.82
N HIS A 333 10.88 13.08 -11.63
CA HIS A 333 10.53 13.16 -13.06
C HIS A 333 11.26 12.12 -13.91
N SER A 334 12.46 11.70 -13.50
CA SER A 334 13.26 10.75 -14.29
C SER A 334 12.65 9.35 -14.29
N THR A 335 12.74 8.69 -15.43
CA THR A 335 12.49 7.24 -15.60
C THR A 335 13.79 6.47 -15.91
N ASP A 336 14.95 7.14 -15.95
CA ASP A 336 16.25 6.49 -16.07
C ASP A 336 16.58 5.76 -14.75
N PRO A 337 16.75 4.43 -14.75
CA PRO A 337 17.04 3.65 -13.53
C PRO A 337 18.28 4.12 -12.75
N SER A 338 19.25 4.79 -13.42
CA SER A 338 20.44 5.35 -12.76
C SER A 338 20.21 6.70 -12.09
N ILE A 339 19.05 7.31 -12.28
CA ILE A 339 18.71 8.68 -11.83
C ILE A 339 17.45 8.68 -10.98
N MET A 340 16.43 7.93 -11.39
CA MET A 340 15.07 8.01 -10.81
C MET A 340 15.03 7.72 -9.30
N MET A 341 14.05 8.30 -8.62
CA MET A 341 13.62 7.95 -7.26
C MET A 341 12.10 7.82 -7.21
N PRO A 342 11.57 6.78 -6.52
CA PRO A 342 12.25 5.59 -5.98
C PRO A 342 13.02 4.80 -7.02
N GLU A 343 14.10 4.12 -6.62
CA GLU A 343 14.93 3.27 -7.49
C GLU A 343 14.23 1.97 -7.89
N LEU A 344 13.27 1.52 -7.08
CA LEU A 344 12.50 0.29 -7.26
C LEU A 344 11.00 0.58 -7.16
N GLY A 345 10.20 -0.30 -7.75
CA GLY A 345 8.74 -0.29 -7.61
C GLY A 345 8.02 0.66 -8.58
N ARG A 346 8.73 1.23 -9.53
CA ARG A 346 8.18 1.99 -10.66
C ARG A 346 9.08 1.94 -11.87
N SER A 347 8.49 2.07 -13.04
CA SER A 347 9.16 2.30 -14.33
C SER A 347 8.73 3.64 -14.95
N THR A 348 7.62 4.19 -14.47
CA THR A 348 7.07 5.47 -14.92
C THR A 348 7.05 6.50 -13.81
N SER A 349 6.80 7.76 -14.12
CA SER A 349 6.62 8.83 -13.14
C SER A 349 5.14 9.02 -12.81
N HIS A 350 4.85 9.37 -11.55
CA HIS A 350 3.51 9.69 -11.06
C HIS A 350 3.16 11.15 -11.37
N ARG A 351 2.53 11.40 -12.50
CA ARG A 351 2.26 12.77 -12.99
C ARG A 351 1.56 13.63 -11.93
N GLU A 352 0.53 13.11 -11.30
CA GLU A 352 -0.28 13.80 -10.29
C GLU A 352 0.52 14.08 -9.01
N GLY A 353 1.39 13.13 -8.62
CA GLY A 353 2.31 13.32 -7.48
C GLY A 353 3.37 14.38 -7.76
N LEU A 354 3.92 14.39 -8.97
CA LEU A 354 4.89 15.39 -9.41
C LEU A 354 4.28 16.80 -9.42
N GLU A 355 3.07 16.94 -9.91
CA GLU A 355 2.37 18.22 -9.91
C GLU A 355 2.23 18.79 -8.48
N VAL A 356 1.86 17.96 -7.51
CA VAL A 356 1.77 18.38 -6.10
C VAL A 356 3.14 18.79 -5.55
N ILE A 357 4.18 18.01 -5.80
CA ILE A 357 5.54 18.28 -5.31
C ILE A 357 6.11 19.56 -5.94
N ASP A 358 5.98 19.74 -7.25
CA ASP A 358 6.52 20.92 -7.94
C ASP A 358 5.77 22.20 -7.54
N ARG A 359 4.45 22.14 -7.41
CA ARG A 359 3.65 23.27 -6.90
C ARG A 359 4.03 23.62 -5.46
N TRP A 360 4.25 22.61 -4.61
CA TRP A 360 4.71 22.84 -3.25
C TRP A 360 6.08 23.50 -3.23
N ILE A 361 7.07 22.97 -3.97
CA ILE A 361 8.41 23.60 -4.04
C ILE A 361 8.32 25.03 -4.56
N ALA A 362 7.51 25.27 -5.60
CA ALA A 362 7.29 26.59 -6.15
C ALA A 362 6.65 27.60 -5.17
N SER A 363 5.91 27.08 -4.17
CA SER A 363 5.27 27.90 -3.13
C SER A 363 6.17 28.20 -1.93
N LEU A 364 7.37 27.61 -1.87
CA LEU A 364 8.29 27.82 -0.75
C LEU A 364 9.01 29.17 -0.91
N ASP A 365 9.05 29.95 0.16
CA ASP A 365 9.84 31.18 0.25
C ASP A 365 11.30 30.89 0.61
N GLY A 366 12.21 31.74 0.14
CA GLY A 366 13.63 31.69 0.49
C GLY A 366 14.55 31.62 -0.72
N GLU A 367 15.83 31.74 -0.43
CA GLU A 367 16.92 31.60 -1.40
C GLU A 367 17.99 30.67 -0.82
N CYS A 368 18.66 29.93 -1.67
CA CYS A 368 19.84 29.17 -1.33
C CYS A 368 21.12 29.96 -1.75
#